data_0c57ad27fe5bd9dd43b8d6ecf1c26ab5
#
_entry.id   0c57ad27fe5bd9dd43b8d6ecf1c26ab5
#
_cell.length_a   1.000
_cell.length_b   1.000
_cell.length_c   1.000
_cell.angle_alpha   90.00
_cell.angle_beta   90.00
_cell.angle_gamma   90.00
#
_symmetry.space_group_name_H-M   'P 1'
#
loop_
_entity.id
_entity.type
_entity.pdbx_description
1 polymer ?
#
loop_
_entity_poly.entity_id
_entity_poly.type
_entity_poly.pdbx_seq_one_letter_code
_entity_poly.pdbx_strand_id
1 'polypeptide(L)'
;MKVKAVFINKPGEVETRWVDYPHKKENEVLIKVDAAGICGSDIGAFRGTNPLVTYPRIIGHEVTGIVLQEGTGMPDNIKKGDRVIVDPYIYCGHCYPCSVGRTNCCENLNVIGVHVDGAMQEVVTHPAHLIHKIPDNVPSEMAPLAEPLNIALHALHRANVKAGEYVAIIGAGAIGLMAALSARHYKATPILIDIVEERLRYAQKLGVPYVLNAADDQVIDAIKNITHGTMAQVVIEASGANSAIRNTLDLASFAGRISFTGWPKQETSLPTNLITYKELDLRGSRTSAGEFDEALRMLSTLEINPQDVVSKVVNLDEIPDAVKELDRYPERYLKINAVFH
;
A
#
# COMPACT_ATOMS: atom_id res chain seq x y z
N MET A 1 -27.85 17.84 -7.71
CA MET A 1 -26.50 17.95 -8.34
C MET A 1 -25.97 16.53 -8.49
N LYS A 2 -25.22 16.25 -9.57
CA LYS A 2 -24.59 14.94 -9.78
C LYS A 2 -23.08 15.10 -9.89
N VAL A 3 -22.35 14.03 -9.60
CA VAL A 3 -20.88 13.93 -9.68
C VAL A 3 -20.51 12.66 -10.42
N LYS A 4 -19.34 12.64 -11.05
CA LYS A 4 -18.81 11.44 -11.71
C LYS A 4 -18.19 10.50 -10.69
N ALA A 5 -18.35 9.19 -10.90
CA ALA A 5 -17.72 8.13 -10.10
C ALA A 5 -17.32 6.95 -10.98
N VAL A 6 -16.26 6.26 -10.60
CA VAL A 6 -15.73 5.08 -11.32
C VAL A 6 -16.23 3.81 -10.65
N PHE A 7 -16.93 2.99 -11.41
CA PHE A 7 -17.53 1.74 -10.97
C PHE A 7 -16.87 0.53 -11.60
N ILE A 8 -16.74 -0.52 -10.82
CA ILE A 8 -16.68 -1.89 -11.34
C ILE A 8 -18.08 -2.49 -11.15
N ASN A 9 -18.79 -2.70 -12.26
CA ASN A 9 -20.17 -3.23 -12.25
C ASN A 9 -20.22 -4.72 -11.97
N LYS A 10 -19.27 -5.45 -12.55
CA LYS A 10 -19.00 -6.89 -12.39
C LYS A 10 -17.57 -7.17 -12.88
N PRO A 11 -17.04 -8.36 -12.68
CA PRO A 11 -15.74 -8.73 -13.22
C PRO A 11 -15.61 -8.44 -14.72
N GLY A 12 -14.54 -7.74 -15.11
CA GLY A 12 -14.25 -7.34 -16.48
C GLY A 12 -14.97 -6.08 -16.98
N GLU A 13 -15.82 -5.43 -16.15
CA GLU A 13 -16.59 -4.27 -16.55
C GLU A 13 -16.36 -3.08 -15.62
N VAL A 14 -15.64 -2.07 -16.12
CA VAL A 14 -15.32 -0.82 -15.42
C VAL A 14 -15.79 0.38 -16.27
N GLU A 15 -16.44 1.35 -15.64
CA GLU A 15 -16.94 2.55 -16.30
C GLU A 15 -16.98 3.76 -15.37
N THR A 16 -17.02 4.97 -15.96
CA THR A 16 -17.34 6.20 -15.26
C THR A 16 -18.81 6.54 -15.50
N ARG A 17 -19.55 6.88 -14.45
CA ARG A 17 -20.97 7.30 -14.54
C ARG A 17 -21.33 8.37 -13.52
N TRP A 18 -22.45 9.05 -13.78
CA TRP A 18 -22.98 10.07 -12.89
C TRP A 18 -23.77 9.45 -11.73
N VAL A 19 -23.44 9.89 -10.50
CA VAL A 19 -24.16 9.54 -9.27
C VAL A 19 -24.70 10.80 -8.60
N ASP A 20 -25.59 10.63 -7.63
CA ASP A 20 -26.09 11.76 -6.86
C ASP A 20 -24.98 12.33 -5.97
N TYR A 21 -24.99 13.65 -5.79
CA TYR A 21 -24.08 14.35 -4.90
C TYR A 21 -24.20 13.81 -3.48
N PRO A 22 -23.09 13.44 -2.81
CA PRO A 22 -23.16 12.79 -1.50
C PRO A 22 -23.70 13.75 -0.42
N HIS A 23 -24.49 13.19 0.52
CA HIS A 23 -24.99 13.90 1.69
C HIS A 23 -24.14 13.58 2.90
N LYS A 24 -23.48 14.60 3.45
CA LYS A 24 -22.61 14.50 4.61
C LYS A 24 -23.41 14.29 5.90
N LYS A 25 -23.01 13.35 6.76
CA LYS A 25 -23.46 13.24 8.14
C LYS A 25 -22.65 14.19 9.05
N GLU A 26 -23.10 14.37 10.28
CA GLU A 26 -22.47 15.30 11.23
C GLU A 26 -20.99 14.93 11.51
N ASN A 27 -20.70 13.65 11.69
CA ASN A 27 -19.37 13.11 11.97
C ASN A 27 -18.54 12.76 10.71
N GLU A 28 -18.98 13.22 9.55
CA GLU A 28 -18.27 13.05 8.29
C GLU A 28 -17.74 14.39 7.80
N VAL A 29 -16.65 14.36 7.05
CA VAL A 29 -16.11 15.46 6.27
C VAL A 29 -16.57 15.30 4.81
N LEU A 30 -16.85 16.42 4.13
CA LEU A 30 -17.10 16.43 2.68
C LEU A 30 -15.81 16.86 1.98
N ILE A 31 -15.34 16.07 1.03
CA ILE A 31 -14.08 16.26 0.33
C ILE A 31 -14.33 16.34 -1.18
N LYS A 32 -13.81 17.38 -1.83
CA LYS A 32 -13.63 17.39 -3.28
C LYS A 32 -12.38 16.61 -3.59
N VAL A 33 -12.51 15.51 -4.30
CA VAL A 33 -11.37 14.67 -4.69
C VAL A 33 -10.49 15.41 -5.68
N ASP A 34 -9.21 15.31 -5.51
CA ASP A 34 -8.15 16.01 -6.23
C ASP A 34 -7.31 15.01 -7.03
N ALA A 35 -6.93 13.90 -6.36
CA ALA A 35 -6.25 12.80 -7.02
C ALA A 35 -6.53 11.46 -6.33
N ALA A 36 -6.34 10.36 -7.07
CA ALA A 36 -6.48 8.99 -6.56
C ALA A 36 -5.44 8.06 -7.19
N GLY A 37 -4.95 7.08 -6.42
CA GLY A 37 -4.10 6.00 -6.93
C GLY A 37 -4.93 4.78 -7.34
N ILE A 38 -4.52 4.08 -8.40
CA ILE A 38 -5.08 2.77 -8.78
C ILE A 38 -4.26 1.67 -8.08
N CYS A 39 -4.93 0.87 -7.26
CA CYS A 39 -4.31 -0.19 -6.47
C CYS A 39 -4.43 -1.56 -7.14
N GLY A 40 -3.53 -2.48 -6.79
CA GLY A 40 -3.65 -3.89 -7.18
C GLY A 40 -4.94 -4.57 -6.70
N SER A 41 -5.53 -4.09 -5.60
CA SER A 41 -6.84 -4.56 -5.11
C SER A 41 -8.01 -4.13 -6.02
N ASP A 42 -7.91 -2.97 -6.69
CA ASP A 42 -8.88 -2.53 -7.71
C ASP A 42 -8.79 -3.43 -8.94
N ILE A 43 -7.56 -3.85 -9.32
CA ILE A 43 -7.35 -4.84 -10.39
C ILE A 43 -7.88 -6.21 -9.96
N GLY A 44 -7.71 -6.59 -8.69
CA GLY A 44 -8.32 -7.81 -8.12
C GLY A 44 -9.85 -7.77 -8.18
N ALA A 45 -10.46 -6.63 -7.90
CA ALA A 45 -11.90 -6.40 -8.08
C ALA A 45 -12.29 -6.50 -9.57
N PHE A 46 -11.56 -5.85 -10.47
CA PHE A 46 -11.81 -5.91 -11.92
C PHE A 46 -11.72 -7.35 -12.46
N ARG A 47 -10.78 -8.15 -11.98
CA ARG A 47 -10.64 -9.58 -12.33
C ARG A 47 -11.69 -10.50 -11.68
N GLY A 48 -12.40 -10.04 -10.66
CA GLY A 48 -13.27 -10.89 -9.84
C GLY A 48 -12.51 -11.83 -8.89
N THR A 49 -11.24 -11.54 -8.63
CA THR A 49 -10.37 -12.37 -7.76
C THR A 49 -10.25 -11.84 -6.33
N ASN A 50 -10.81 -10.66 -6.04
CA ASN A 50 -10.89 -10.14 -4.68
C ASN A 50 -12.22 -10.58 -4.03
N PRO A 51 -12.20 -11.55 -3.08
CA PRO A 51 -13.42 -12.11 -2.50
C PRO A 51 -14.16 -11.15 -1.55
N LEU A 52 -13.54 -10.02 -1.20
CA LEU A 52 -14.10 -9.03 -0.28
C LEU A 52 -14.97 -7.97 -1.00
N VAL A 53 -14.91 -7.94 -2.33
CA VAL A 53 -15.66 -6.95 -3.12
C VAL A 53 -17.02 -7.50 -3.55
N THR A 54 -18.06 -6.72 -3.30
CA THR A 54 -19.41 -6.93 -3.85
C THR A 54 -19.68 -5.92 -4.96
N TYR A 55 -20.41 -6.35 -6.00
CA TYR A 55 -20.70 -5.52 -7.17
C TYR A 55 -22.15 -5.04 -7.23
N PRO A 56 -22.45 -3.86 -7.82
CA PRO A 56 -21.46 -2.87 -8.30
C PRO A 56 -20.72 -2.19 -7.15
N ARG A 57 -19.49 -1.70 -7.42
CA ARG A 57 -18.65 -1.02 -6.43
C ARG A 57 -18.00 0.22 -7.00
N ILE A 58 -18.11 1.39 -6.34
CA ILE A 58 -17.20 2.52 -6.57
C ILE A 58 -15.84 2.14 -6.00
N ILE A 59 -14.80 2.15 -6.81
CA ILE A 59 -13.44 1.79 -6.40
C ILE A 59 -12.67 2.97 -5.80
N GLY A 60 -11.44 2.72 -5.34
CA GLY A 60 -10.48 3.72 -4.88
C GLY A 60 -10.45 3.90 -3.36
N HIS A 61 -9.25 3.78 -2.82
CA HIS A 61 -8.93 3.94 -1.40
C HIS A 61 -7.63 4.73 -1.18
N GLU A 62 -6.84 4.97 -2.21
CA GLU A 62 -5.67 5.84 -2.19
C GLU A 62 -6.09 7.23 -2.70
N VAL A 63 -6.72 8.06 -1.86
CA VAL A 63 -7.43 9.25 -2.34
C VAL A 63 -7.08 10.49 -1.54
N THR A 64 -6.85 11.58 -2.26
CA THR A 64 -6.59 12.91 -1.72
C THR A 64 -7.62 13.91 -2.21
N GLY A 65 -7.77 15.01 -1.49
CA GLY A 65 -8.68 16.06 -1.90
C GLY A 65 -8.65 17.29 -1.00
N ILE A 66 -9.62 18.17 -1.23
CA ILE A 66 -9.77 19.44 -0.51
C ILE A 66 -11.03 19.37 0.36
N VAL A 67 -10.93 19.73 1.63
CA VAL A 67 -12.06 19.79 2.56
C VAL A 67 -13.05 20.88 2.11
N LEU A 68 -14.25 20.48 1.71
CA LEU A 68 -15.36 21.40 1.37
C LEU A 68 -16.19 21.77 2.59
N GLN A 69 -16.47 20.79 3.46
CA GLN A 69 -17.24 20.97 4.70
C GLN A 69 -16.65 20.12 5.82
N GLU A 70 -16.48 20.72 6.98
CA GLU A 70 -15.96 20.09 8.19
C GLU A 70 -17.00 19.16 8.81
N GLY A 71 -16.52 18.19 9.61
CA GLY A 71 -17.33 17.27 10.39
C GLY A 71 -16.89 17.23 11.86
N THR A 72 -17.79 16.82 12.73
CA THR A 72 -17.47 16.63 14.15
C THR A 72 -16.40 15.55 14.33
N GLY A 73 -15.37 15.83 15.13
CA GLY A 73 -14.24 14.93 15.38
C GLY A 73 -13.11 15.02 14.37
N MET A 74 -13.14 16.01 13.48
CA MET A 74 -12.01 16.30 12.58
C MET A 74 -10.77 16.73 13.40
N PRO A 75 -9.54 16.37 12.98
CA PRO A 75 -8.32 16.84 13.66
C PRO A 75 -8.24 18.37 13.72
N ASP A 76 -7.83 18.93 14.88
CA ASP A 76 -7.80 20.38 15.13
C ASP A 76 -6.90 21.18 14.18
N ASN A 77 -5.90 20.52 13.58
CA ASN A 77 -4.97 21.13 12.62
C ASN A 77 -5.49 21.15 11.18
N ILE A 78 -6.72 20.67 10.93
CA ILE A 78 -7.36 20.62 9.62
C ILE A 78 -8.60 21.50 9.61
N LYS A 79 -8.81 22.25 8.53
CA LYS A 79 -9.96 23.12 8.32
C LYS A 79 -10.45 23.08 6.88
N LYS A 80 -11.60 23.66 6.62
CA LYS A 80 -12.13 23.87 5.26
C LYS A 80 -11.08 24.54 4.36
N GLY A 81 -10.86 23.98 3.19
CA GLY A 81 -9.89 24.40 2.19
C GLY A 81 -8.52 23.72 2.31
N ASP A 82 -8.25 22.99 3.40
CA ASP A 82 -7.02 22.23 3.54
C ASP A 82 -7.03 20.99 2.62
N ARG A 83 -5.83 20.65 2.16
CA ARG A 83 -5.57 19.42 1.39
C ARG A 83 -5.39 18.25 2.35
N VAL A 84 -6.10 17.16 2.09
CA VAL A 84 -6.10 15.97 2.94
C VAL A 84 -6.00 14.69 2.13
N ILE A 85 -5.41 13.66 2.74
CA ILE A 85 -5.55 12.26 2.34
C ILE A 85 -6.53 11.57 3.28
N VAL A 86 -7.36 10.67 2.75
CA VAL A 86 -8.25 9.85 3.56
C VAL A 86 -7.51 8.62 4.08
N ASP A 87 -7.69 8.28 5.36
CA ASP A 87 -7.37 6.96 5.89
C ASP A 87 -8.51 6.01 5.52
N PRO A 88 -8.32 5.07 4.60
CA PRO A 88 -9.40 4.27 4.04
C PRO A 88 -9.93 3.18 4.98
N TYR A 89 -9.35 3.03 6.17
CA TYR A 89 -9.56 1.93 7.10
C TYR A 89 -10.56 2.30 8.20
N ILE A 90 -11.86 2.17 7.90
CA ILE A 90 -12.93 2.52 8.85
C ILE A 90 -13.06 1.39 9.88
N TYR A 91 -12.73 1.69 11.13
CA TYR A 91 -12.72 0.75 12.26
C TYR A 91 -13.81 1.07 13.30
N CYS A 92 -14.19 0.09 14.12
CA CYS A 92 -15.28 0.23 15.08
C CYS A 92 -14.90 0.94 16.40
N GLY A 93 -13.63 0.98 16.76
CA GLY A 93 -13.11 1.65 17.96
C GLY A 93 -13.28 0.89 19.28
N HIS A 94 -14.01 -0.25 19.35
CA HIS A 94 -14.36 -0.93 20.61
C HIS A 94 -14.05 -2.42 20.67
N CYS A 95 -13.70 -3.10 19.55
CA CYS A 95 -13.29 -4.51 19.57
C CYS A 95 -11.87 -4.67 20.16
N TYR A 96 -11.47 -5.90 20.48
CA TYR A 96 -10.17 -6.16 21.10
C TYR A 96 -8.99 -5.57 20.30
N PRO A 97 -8.84 -5.77 18.98
CA PRO A 97 -7.76 -5.12 18.23
C PRO A 97 -7.75 -3.59 18.35
N CYS A 98 -8.93 -2.94 18.32
CA CYS A 98 -9.04 -1.50 18.47
C CYS A 98 -8.62 -1.05 19.87
N SER A 99 -8.98 -1.80 20.93
CA SER A 99 -8.63 -1.45 22.32
C SER A 99 -7.12 -1.54 22.61
N VAL A 100 -6.37 -2.29 21.80
CA VAL A 100 -4.90 -2.40 21.90
C VAL A 100 -4.17 -1.59 20.82
N GLY A 101 -4.85 -0.62 20.18
CA GLY A 101 -4.26 0.29 19.20
C GLY A 101 -4.02 -0.32 17.82
N ARG A 102 -4.53 -1.54 17.55
CA ARG A 102 -4.39 -2.21 16.25
C ARG A 102 -5.67 -2.09 15.41
N THR A 103 -6.05 -0.86 15.12
CA THR A 103 -7.29 -0.52 14.40
C THR A 103 -7.37 -1.16 13.02
N ASN A 104 -6.25 -1.35 12.36
CA ASN A 104 -6.11 -2.07 11.08
C ASN A 104 -6.54 -3.56 11.17
N CYS A 105 -6.54 -4.14 12.36
CA CYS A 105 -7.00 -5.50 12.62
C CYS A 105 -8.44 -5.54 13.17
N CYS A 106 -9.19 -4.44 13.07
CA CYS A 106 -10.57 -4.38 13.53
C CYS A 106 -11.41 -5.54 13.00
N GLU A 107 -12.22 -6.16 13.88
CA GLU A 107 -13.09 -7.28 13.51
C GLU A 107 -14.19 -6.88 12.53
N ASN A 108 -14.56 -5.58 12.54
CA ASN A 108 -15.54 -4.97 11.64
C ASN A 108 -14.90 -3.93 10.71
N LEU A 109 -13.69 -4.20 10.23
CA LEU A 109 -12.97 -3.28 9.37
C LEU A 109 -13.69 -3.13 8.02
N ASN A 110 -14.02 -1.88 7.68
CA ASN A 110 -14.50 -1.52 6.36
C ASN A 110 -13.42 -0.71 5.63
N VAL A 111 -12.95 -1.22 4.51
CA VAL A 111 -12.03 -0.50 3.61
C VAL A 111 -12.87 0.08 2.48
N ILE A 112 -12.81 1.41 2.29
CA ILE A 112 -13.50 2.06 1.17
C ILE A 112 -12.95 1.52 -0.16
N GLY A 113 -13.80 1.41 -1.17
CA GLY A 113 -13.46 0.80 -2.47
C GLY A 113 -13.39 -0.73 -2.46
N VAL A 114 -13.50 -1.36 -1.29
CA VAL A 114 -13.47 -2.82 -1.12
C VAL A 114 -14.77 -3.31 -0.45
N HIS A 115 -14.95 -3.03 0.83
CA HIS A 115 -16.13 -3.48 1.59
C HIS A 115 -17.33 -2.52 1.40
N VAL A 116 -17.05 -1.24 1.27
CA VAL A 116 -18.01 -0.15 1.02
C VAL A 116 -17.55 0.67 -0.17
N ASP A 117 -18.43 1.55 -0.68
CA ASP A 117 -18.09 2.39 -1.83
C ASP A 117 -16.86 3.25 -1.56
N GLY A 118 -16.02 3.35 -2.58
CA GLY A 118 -14.75 4.04 -2.55
C GLY A 118 -14.83 5.51 -2.92
N ALA A 119 -13.68 6.10 -3.05
CA ALA A 119 -13.53 7.53 -3.25
C ALA A 119 -12.98 7.92 -4.63
N MET A 120 -12.97 7.02 -5.63
CA MET A 120 -12.77 7.43 -7.03
C MET A 120 -14.04 8.06 -7.58
N GLN A 121 -14.38 9.25 -7.04
CA GLN A 121 -15.49 10.09 -7.44
C GLN A 121 -15.15 11.56 -7.16
N GLU A 122 -15.79 12.50 -7.89
CA GLU A 122 -15.44 13.93 -7.77
C GLU A 122 -15.63 14.52 -6.38
N VAL A 123 -16.61 14.00 -5.62
CA VAL A 123 -16.87 14.43 -4.24
C VAL A 123 -17.21 13.19 -3.38
N VAL A 124 -16.67 13.11 -2.18
CA VAL A 124 -16.89 12.00 -1.26
C VAL A 124 -17.16 12.50 0.16
N THR A 125 -17.93 11.74 0.94
CA THR A 125 -17.99 11.88 2.40
C THR A 125 -17.12 10.82 3.05
N HIS A 126 -16.46 11.18 4.17
CA HIS A 126 -15.60 10.26 4.90
C HIS A 126 -15.68 10.55 6.41
N PRO A 127 -15.47 9.56 7.31
CA PRO A 127 -15.39 9.84 8.74
C PRO A 127 -14.36 10.94 9.04
N ALA A 128 -14.78 11.99 9.73
CA ALA A 128 -13.97 13.21 9.87
C ALA A 128 -12.63 13.00 10.62
N HIS A 129 -12.55 11.98 11.48
CA HIS A 129 -11.32 11.64 12.22
C HIS A 129 -10.32 10.79 11.42
N LEU A 130 -10.69 10.29 10.23
CA LEU A 130 -9.85 9.45 9.36
C LEU A 130 -9.34 10.24 8.16
N ILE A 131 -8.78 11.41 8.42
CA ILE A 131 -8.10 12.25 7.42
C ILE A 131 -6.79 12.79 7.97
N HIS A 132 -5.79 12.96 7.08
CA HIS A 132 -4.50 13.54 7.43
C HIS A 132 -4.19 14.72 6.54
N LYS A 133 -3.59 15.78 7.11
CA LYS A 133 -3.21 16.98 6.36
C LYS A 133 -2.01 16.72 5.47
N ILE A 134 -2.13 17.04 4.20
CA ILE A 134 -1.03 16.92 3.24
C ILE A 134 -0.14 18.16 3.35
N PRO A 135 1.20 18.01 3.48
CA PRO A 135 2.14 19.12 3.42
C PRO A 135 2.04 19.88 2.08
N ASP A 136 2.18 21.21 2.15
CA ASP A 136 1.95 22.10 0.99
C ASP A 136 2.90 21.82 -0.19
N ASN A 137 4.09 21.32 0.06
CA ASN A 137 5.11 21.01 -0.95
C ASN A 137 4.95 19.62 -1.60
N VAL A 138 4.00 18.79 -1.16
CA VAL A 138 3.70 17.52 -1.82
C VAL A 138 2.71 17.79 -2.96
N PRO A 139 3.04 17.49 -4.24
CA PRO A 139 2.13 17.71 -5.36
C PRO A 139 0.85 16.86 -5.23
N SER A 140 -0.29 17.41 -5.62
CA SER A 140 -1.60 16.76 -5.48
C SER A 140 -1.66 15.41 -6.18
N GLU A 141 -1.19 15.35 -7.41
CA GLU A 141 -1.17 14.14 -8.23
C GLU A 141 -0.24 13.03 -7.69
N MET A 142 0.66 13.39 -6.77
CA MET A 142 1.61 12.47 -6.15
C MET A 142 1.19 12.05 -4.73
N ALA A 143 0.38 12.86 -4.07
CA ALA A 143 0.00 12.66 -2.67
C ALA A 143 -0.76 11.35 -2.38
N PRO A 144 -1.55 10.74 -3.30
CA PRO A 144 -2.15 9.43 -3.09
C PRO A 144 -1.16 8.32 -2.74
N LEU A 145 0.14 8.50 -3.11
CA LEU A 145 1.20 7.55 -2.81
C LEU A 145 1.42 7.35 -1.30
N ALA A 146 0.98 8.28 -0.44
CA ALA A 146 1.10 8.15 1.00
C ALA A 146 0.35 6.90 1.54
N GLU A 147 -0.75 6.47 0.88
CA GLU A 147 -1.47 5.27 1.32
C GLU A 147 -0.66 3.99 1.10
N PRO A 148 -0.15 3.66 -0.11
CA PRO A 148 0.68 2.47 -0.26
C PRO A 148 2.06 2.57 0.43
N LEU A 149 2.63 3.78 0.59
CA LEU A 149 3.83 3.98 1.40
C LEU A 149 3.57 3.64 2.87
N ASN A 150 2.42 4.01 3.40
CA ASN A 150 1.95 3.67 4.73
C ASN A 150 1.96 2.14 4.98
N ILE A 151 1.54 1.34 3.99
CA ILE A 151 1.60 -0.13 4.06
C ILE A 151 3.05 -0.64 4.10
N ALA A 152 3.94 -0.05 3.30
CA ALA A 152 5.36 -0.41 3.29
C ALA A 152 6.04 -0.10 4.64
N LEU A 153 5.76 1.07 5.22
CA LEU A 153 6.24 1.48 6.55
C LEU A 153 5.71 0.53 7.63
N HIS A 154 4.42 0.21 7.60
CA HIS A 154 3.83 -0.73 8.54
C HIS A 154 4.52 -2.09 8.50
N ALA A 155 4.87 -2.61 7.32
CA ALA A 155 5.60 -3.87 7.18
C ALA A 155 6.97 -3.82 7.89
N LEU A 156 7.70 -2.70 7.74
CA LEU A 156 9.00 -2.49 8.39
C LEU A 156 8.86 -2.33 9.91
N HIS A 157 7.84 -1.60 10.38
CA HIS A 157 7.52 -1.47 11.81
C HIS A 157 7.11 -2.81 12.41
N ARG A 158 6.28 -3.59 11.71
CA ARG A 158 5.91 -4.93 12.15
C ARG A 158 7.12 -5.85 12.31
N ALA A 159 8.10 -5.74 11.43
CA ALA A 159 9.36 -6.45 11.53
C ALA A 159 10.34 -5.82 12.53
N ASN A 160 10.05 -4.62 13.07
CA ASN A 160 10.92 -3.89 13.98
C ASN A 160 12.35 -3.72 13.42
N VAL A 161 12.41 -3.22 12.17
CA VAL A 161 13.68 -2.98 11.46
C VAL A 161 14.55 -1.99 12.22
N LYS A 162 15.85 -2.29 12.30
CA LYS A 162 16.86 -1.47 13.01
C LYS A 162 18.00 -1.08 12.08
N ALA A 163 18.67 0.01 12.44
CA ALA A 163 19.87 0.44 11.74
C ALA A 163 20.94 -0.67 11.74
N GLY A 164 21.63 -0.83 10.62
CA GLY A 164 22.68 -1.82 10.41
C GLY A 164 22.21 -3.23 10.05
N GLU A 165 20.89 -3.49 10.04
CA GLU A 165 20.34 -4.80 9.66
C GLU A 165 20.25 -4.96 8.14
N TYR A 166 20.41 -6.21 7.68
CA TYR A 166 20.04 -6.60 6.33
C TYR A 166 18.56 -6.95 6.28
N VAL A 167 17.84 -6.35 5.30
CA VAL A 167 16.41 -6.53 5.10
C VAL A 167 16.19 -7.14 3.72
N ALA A 168 15.91 -8.42 3.64
CA ALA A 168 15.51 -9.07 2.39
C ALA A 168 14.03 -8.76 2.11
N ILE A 169 13.73 -8.22 0.94
CA ILE A 169 12.38 -7.81 0.53
C ILE A 169 12.02 -8.58 -0.73
N ILE A 170 10.96 -9.39 -0.68
CA ILE A 170 10.52 -10.21 -1.81
C ILE A 170 9.32 -9.55 -2.47
N GLY A 171 9.49 -9.19 -3.74
CA GLY A 171 8.54 -8.44 -4.55
C GLY A 171 8.99 -7.00 -4.78
N ALA A 172 9.35 -6.64 -6.02
CA ALA A 172 9.73 -5.29 -6.43
C ALA A 172 8.57 -4.51 -7.07
N GLY A 173 7.33 -4.77 -6.63
CA GLY A 173 6.19 -3.91 -6.89
C GLY A 173 6.28 -2.60 -6.09
N ALA A 174 5.24 -1.75 -6.18
CA ALA A 174 5.23 -0.45 -5.49
C ALA A 174 5.53 -0.58 -3.99
N ILE A 175 4.87 -1.53 -3.28
CA ILE A 175 5.06 -1.74 -1.84
C ILE A 175 6.49 -2.17 -1.52
N GLY A 176 7.03 -3.19 -2.21
CA GLY A 176 8.39 -3.68 -1.92
C GLY A 176 9.48 -2.68 -2.29
N LEU A 177 9.31 -1.92 -3.38
CA LEU A 177 10.23 -0.85 -3.72
C LEU A 177 10.24 0.25 -2.64
N MET A 178 9.05 0.71 -2.22
CA MET A 178 8.94 1.71 -1.14
C MET A 178 9.47 1.17 0.19
N ALA A 179 9.26 -0.11 0.50
CA ALA A 179 9.87 -0.73 1.68
C ALA A 179 11.40 -0.74 1.61
N ALA A 180 11.98 -1.02 0.42
CA ALA A 180 13.43 -1.00 0.23
C ALA A 180 14.01 0.41 0.38
N LEU A 181 13.36 1.42 -0.19
CA LEU A 181 13.78 2.82 -0.06
C LEU A 181 13.63 3.31 1.38
N SER A 182 12.54 2.96 2.07
CA SER A 182 12.31 3.32 3.49
C SER A 182 13.28 2.60 4.44
N ALA A 183 13.64 1.34 4.17
CA ALA A 183 14.65 0.62 4.95
C ALA A 183 16.01 1.34 4.93
N ARG A 184 16.40 1.93 3.78
CA ARG A 184 17.60 2.78 3.70
C ARG A 184 17.50 4.01 4.59
N HIS A 185 16.32 4.65 4.62
CA HIS A 185 16.08 5.77 5.52
C HIS A 185 16.30 5.36 6.99
N TYR A 186 15.89 4.17 7.38
CA TYR A 186 16.16 3.60 8.71
C TYR A 186 17.61 3.13 8.90
N LYS A 187 18.51 3.42 7.93
CA LYS A 187 19.92 2.99 7.94
C LYS A 187 20.08 1.46 7.99
N ALA A 188 19.10 0.72 7.49
CA ALA A 188 19.19 -0.69 7.21
C ALA A 188 19.64 -0.92 5.76
N THR A 189 20.11 -2.10 5.44
CA THR A 189 20.60 -2.47 4.11
C THR A 189 19.57 -3.35 3.41
N PRO A 190 18.76 -2.84 2.45
CA PRO A 190 17.80 -3.65 1.73
C PRO A 190 18.46 -4.54 0.68
N ILE A 191 17.93 -5.75 0.54
CA ILE A 191 18.21 -6.70 -0.53
C ILE A 191 16.87 -6.98 -1.21
N LEU A 192 16.63 -6.39 -2.37
CA LEU A 192 15.35 -6.50 -3.08
C LEU A 192 15.37 -7.68 -4.05
N ILE A 193 14.33 -8.51 -4.00
CA ILE A 193 14.23 -9.77 -4.74
C ILE A 193 12.96 -9.76 -5.57
N ASP A 194 13.04 -10.03 -6.87
CA ASP A 194 11.89 -10.16 -7.78
C ASP A 194 12.24 -11.10 -8.94
N ILE A 195 11.24 -11.49 -9.71
CA ILE A 195 11.43 -12.25 -10.97
C ILE A 195 11.49 -11.33 -12.21
N VAL A 196 11.13 -10.05 -12.07
CA VAL A 196 11.05 -9.07 -13.16
C VAL A 196 12.33 -8.24 -13.17
N GLU A 197 13.23 -8.55 -14.09
CA GLU A 197 14.55 -7.93 -14.21
C GLU A 197 14.50 -6.41 -14.38
N GLU A 198 13.51 -5.88 -15.13
CA GLU A 198 13.32 -4.45 -15.33
C GLU A 198 13.05 -3.70 -14.03
N ARG A 199 12.26 -4.28 -13.13
CA ARG A 199 11.97 -3.72 -11.79
C ARG A 199 13.21 -3.69 -10.91
N LEU A 200 14.02 -4.75 -10.96
CA LEU A 200 15.28 -4.84 -10.22
C LEU A 200 16.28 -3.79 -10.70
N ARG A 201 16.47 -3.64 -12.01
CA ARG A 201 17.33 -2.59 -12.60
C ARG A 201 16.84 -1.19 -12.24
N TYR A 202 15.52 -0.99 -12.21
CA TYR A 202 14.95 0.28 -11.81
C TYR A 202 15.24 0.58 -10.35
N ALA A 203 15.01 -0.36 -9.44
CA ALA A 203 15.33 -0.21 -8.02
C ALA A 203 16.82 0.09 -7.79
N GLN A 204 17.71 -0.56 -8.55
CA GLN A 204 19.14 -0.30 -8.49
C GLN A 204 19.50 1.14 -8.90
N LYS A 205 18.82 1.69 -9.93
CA LYS A 205 18.99 3.10 -10.34
C LYS A 205 18.55 4.08 -9.24
N LEU A 206 17.56 3.69 -8.45
CA LEU A 206 17.11 4.46 -7.28
C LEU A 206 17.99 4.27 -6.03
N GLY A 207 19.08 3.51 -6.19
CA GLY A 207 20.10 3.32 -5.16
C GLY A 207 19.81 2.21 -4.17
N VAL A 208 18.94 1.24 -4.48
CA VAL A 208 18.85 0.00 -3.73
C VAL A 208 20.17 -0.77 -3.92
N PRO A 209 20.93 -1.06 -2.85
CA PRO A 209 22.32 -1.52 -3.00
C PRO A 209 22.43 -2.95 -3.53
N TYR A 210 21.46 -3.80 -3.24
CA TYR A 210 21.45 -5.18 -3.66
C TYR A 210 20.09 -5.53 -4.27
N VAL A 211 20.14 -6.10 -5.48
CA VAL A 211 18.96 -6.62 -6.19
C VAL A 211 19.27 -8.04 -6.65
N LEU A 212 18.34 -8.97 -6.50
CA LEU A 212 18.50 -10.37 -6.83
C LEU A 212 17.31 -10.85 -7.66
N ASN A 213 17.59 -11.56 -8.76
CA ASN A 213 16.53 -12.17 -9.56
C ASN A 213 16.15 -13.53 -8.95
N ALA A 214 14.89 -13.68 -8.56
CA ALA A 214 14.38 -14.91 -7.94
C ALA A 214 14.25 -16.09 -8.92
N ALA A 215 14.40 -15.86 -10.22
CA ALA A 215 14.52 -16.92 -11.21
C ALA A 215 15.92 -17.56 -11.21
N ASP A 216 16.90 -16.96 -10.54
CA ASP A 216 18.24 -17.50 -10.36
C ASP A 216 18.26 -18.44 -9.12
N ASP A 217 18.68 -19.68 -9.30
CA ASP A 217 18.76 -20.69 -8.23
C ASP A 217 19.79 -20.36 -7.13
N GLN A 218 20.56 -19.27 -7.27
CA GLN A 218 21.63 -18.88 -6.34
C GLN A 218 21.22 -17.77 -5.35
N VAL A 219 19.94 -17.40 -5.22
CA VAL A 219 19.50 -16.30 -4.32
C VAL A 219 19.94 -16.51 -2.89
N ILE A 220 19.85 -17.73 -2.35
CA ILE A 220 20.25 -18.04 -0.95
C ILE A 220 21.77 -17.82 -0.79
N ASP A 221 22.57 -18.32 -1.71
CA ASP A 221 24.03 -18.14 -1.66
C ASP A 221 24.44 -16.68 -1.84
N ALA A 222 23.74 -15.95 -2.71
CA ALA A 222 23.96 -14.52 -2.88
C ALA A 222 23.67 -13.74 -1.59
N ILE A 223 22.55 -14.00 -0.93
CA ILE A 223 22.23 -13.39 0.40
C ILE A 223 23.27 -13.77 1.43
N LYS A 224 23.69 -15.03 1.49
CA LYS A 224 24.73 -15.49 2.40
C LYS A 224 26.04 -14.73 2.19
N ASN A 225 26.43 -14.49 0.94
CA ASN A 225 27.63 -13.73 0.62
C ASN A 225 27.48 -12.24 0.99
N ILE A 226 26.36 -11.59 0.63
CA ILE A 226 26.06 -10.19 0.96
C ILE A 226 26.08 -9.97 2.49
N THR A 227 25.53 -10.91 3.24
CA THR A 227 25.38 -10.81 4.69
C THR A 227 26.56 -11.44 5.47
N HIS A 228 27.64 -11.78 4.80
CA HIS A 228 28.83 -12.41 5.39
C HIS A 228 28.50 -13.69 6.19
N GLY A 229 27.55 -14.48 5.70
CA GLY A 229 27.14 -15.75 6.27
C GLY A 229 26.00 -15.68 7.30
N THR A 230 25.58 -14.50 7.74
CA THR A 230 24.56 -14.33 8.80
C THR A 230 23.12 -14.48 8.32
N MET A 231 22.86 -14.38 7.02
CA MET A 231 21.54 -14.24 6.41
C MET A 231 20.86 -12.92 6.80
N ALA A 232 19.63 -12.67 6.29
CA ALA A 232 18.93 -11.42 6.56
C ALA A 232 18.25 -11.41 7.94
N GLN A 233 18.51 -10.41 8.79
CA GLN A 233 17.88 -10.27 10.10
C GLN A 233 16.37 -10.01 9.98
N VAL A 234 15.96 -9.39 8.86
CA VAL A 234 14.57 -9.13 8.55
C VAL A 234 14.24 -9.63 7.15
N VAL A 235 13.08 -10.24 6.99
CA VAL A 235 12.50 -10.58 5.69
C VAL A 235 11.11 -9.95 5.58
N ILE A 236 10.88 -9.18 4.52
CA ILE A 236 9.56 -8.63 4.17
C ILE A 236 9.04 -9.39 2.95
N GLU A 237 7.92 -10.04 3.07
CA GLU A 237 7.24 -10.70 1.97
C GLU A 237 6.12 -9.79 1.44
N ALA A 238 6.30 -9.26 0.23
CA ALA A 238 5.39 -8.29 -0.40
C ALA A 238 4.86 -8.75 -1.77
N SER A 239 5.08 -10.01 -2.14
CA SER A 239 4.63 -10.56 -3.43
C SER A 239 3.32 -11.34 -3.34
N GLY A 240 3.05 -11.99 -2.21
CA GLY A 240 1.93 -12.91 -2.02
C GLY A 240 2.08 -14.24 -2.78
N ALA A 241 3.23 -14.52 -3.39
CA ALA A 241 3.49 -15.77 -4.08
C ALA A 241 3.83 -16.88 -3.07
N ASN A 242 3.17 -18.05 -3.19
CA ASN A 242 3.37 -19.14 -2.25
C ASN A 242 4.83 -19.60 -2.15
N SER A 243 5.56 -19.64 -3.27
CA SER A 243 6.99 -19.97 -3.29
C SER A 243 7.83 -18.92 -2.54
N ALA A 244 7.53 -17.63 -2.73
CA ALA A 244 8.19 -16.53 -2.03
C ALA A 244 7.94 -16.62 -0.51
N ILE A 245 6.70 -16.82 -0.10
CA ILE A 245 6.32 -17.01 1.31
C ILE A 245 7.10 -18.18 1.93
N ARG A 246 7.18 -19.32 1.22
CA ARG A 246 7.94 -20.50 1.68
C ARG A 246 9.44 -20.17 1.87
N ASN A 247 10.03 -19.45 0.92
CA ASN A 247 11.45 -19.15 0.91
C ASN A 247 11.87 -18.14 1.98
N THR A 248 10.94 -17.37 2.56
CA THR A 248 11.27 -16.42 3.64
C THR A 248 12.02 -17.06 4.79
N LEU A 249 11.70 -18.32 5.14
CA LEU A 249 12.32 -19.06 6.24
C LEU A 249 13.78 -19.39 5.96
N ASP A 250 14.12 -19.63 4.70
CA ASP A 250 15.51 -19.93 4.30
C ASP A 250 16.36 -18.64 4.27
N LEU A 251 15.77 -17.52 3.83
CA LEU A 251 16.44 -16.22 3.73
C LEU A 251 16.69 -15.54 5.08
N ALA A 252 15.88 -15.87 6.10
CA ALA A 252 16.01 -15.29 7.43
C ALA A 252 17.22 -15.84 8.20
N SER A 253 17.90 -15.00 8.95
CA SER A 253 18.93 -15.37 9.91
C SER A 253 18.35 -16.18 11.08
N PHE A 254 19.20 -16.77 11.92
CA PHE A 254 18.79 -17.20 13.25
C PHE A 254 18.29 -16.00 14.05
N ALA A 255 17.26 -16.19 14.88
CA ALA A 255 16.53 -15.15 15.60
C ALA A 255 15.97 -14.05 14.66
N GLY A 256 15.76 -14.38 13.38
CA GLY A 256 15.26 -13.45 12.35
C GLY A 256 13.76 -13.15 12.49
N ARG A 257 13.33 -12.06 11.89
CA ARG A 257 11.94 -11.59 11.90
C ARG A 257 11.40 -11.54 10.47
N ILE A 258 10.22 -12.11 10.27
CA ILE A 258 9.56 -12.17 8.95
C ILE A 258 8.23 -11.43 9.04
N SER A 259 8.03 -10.44 8.17
CA SER A 259 6.76 -9.72 8.02
C SER A 259 6.08 -10.11 6.71
N PHE A 260 4.88 -10.69 6.80
CA PHE A 260 4.07 -11.07 5.66
C PHE A 260 3.07 -9.96 5.35
N THR A 261 3.23 -9.30 4.22
CA THR A 261 2.38 -8.21 3.72
C THR A 261 1.60 -8.66 2.47
N GLY A 262 2.21 -9.51 1.66
CA GLY A 262 1.57 -10.09 0.48
C GLY A 262 0.38 -11.00 0.87
N TRP A 263 -0.69 -10.97 0.06
CA TRP A 263 -1.87 -11.79 0.29
C TRP A 263 -1.86 -13.01 -0.63
N PRO A 264 -1.58 -14.23 -0.10
CA PRO A 264 -1.55 -15.43 -0.92
C PRO A 264 -2.97 -15.84 -1.37
N LYS A 265 -3.07 -16.36 -2.59
CA LYS A 265 -4.34 -16.85 -3.13
C LYS A 265 -4.71 -18.26 -2.66
N GLN A 266 -3.75 -18.98 -2.11
CA GLN A 266 -3.88 -20.38 -1.65
C GLN A 266 -3.07 -20.56 -0.38
N GLU A 267 -3.34 -21.63 0.36
CA GLU A 267 -2.53 -22.01 1.51
C GLU A 267 -1.08 -22.28 1.11
N THR A 268 -0.17 -21.90 1.99
CA THR A 268 1.28 -22.13 1.84
C THR A 268 1.77 -23.11 2.89
N SER A 269 2.34 -24.22 2.44
CA SER A 269 3.02 -25.15 3.32
C SER A 269 4.36 -24.56 3.75
N LEU A 270 4.61 -24.54 5.07
CA LEU A 270 5.85 -24.04 5.66
C LEU A 270 6.57 -25.17 6.40
N PRO A 271 7.92 -25.28 6.29
CA PRO A 271 8.71 -26.20 7.09
C PRO A 271 8.84 -25.67 8.52
N THR A 272 7.85 -25.99 9.36
CA THR A 272 7.75 -25.45 10.73
C THR A 272 8.93 -25.80 11.64
N ASN A 273 9.66 -26.89 11.34
CA ASN A 273 10.92 -27.20 12.00
C ASN A 273 11.98 -26.09 11.89
N LEU A 274 12.01 -25.35 10.76
CA LEU A 274 12.92 -24.20 10.59
C LEU A 274 12.54 -23.03 11.49
N ILE A 275 11.24 -22.83 11.75
CA ILE A 275 10.76 -21.79 12.67
C ILE A 275 11.34 -22.03 14.07
N THR A 276 11.21 -23.26 14.57
CA THR A 276 11.75 -23.64 15.87
C THR A 276 13.28 -23.65 15.86
N TYR A 277 13.90 -24.23 14.82
CA TYR A 277 15.36 -24.37 14.75
C TYR A 277 16.09 -23.01 14.69
N LYS A 278 15.54 -22.05 13.98
CA LYS A 278 16.10 -20.70 13.87
C LYS A 278 15.52 -19.72 14.90
N GLU A 279 14.52 -20.11 15.69
CA GLU A 279 13.77 -19.26 16.63
C GLU A 279 13.20 -17.99 15.92
N LEU A 280 12.44 -18.20 14.84
CA LEU A 280 11.97 -17.13 13.99
C LEU A 280 10.69 -16.46 14.52
N ASP A 281 10.65 -15.14 14.48
CA ASP A 281 9.43 -14.34 14.66
C ASP A 281 8.66 -14.22 13.34
N LEU A 282 7.48 -14.82 13.24
CA LEU A 282 6.58 -14.67 12.11
C LEU A 282 5.48 -13.67 12.42
N ARG A 283 5.36 -12.61 11.61
CA ARG A 283 4.46 -11.49 11.86
C ARG A 283 3.63 -11.16 10.63
N GLY A 284 2.30 -11.16 10.77
CA GLY A 284 1.41 -10.60 9.76
C GLY A 284 1.50 -9.07 9.76
N SER A 285 1.46 -8.47 8.58
CA SER A 285 1.37 -7.03 8.35
C SER A 285 0.14 -6.75 7.49
N ARG A 286 -0.91 -6.23 8.10
CA ARG A 286 -2.17 -5.93 7.40
C ARG A 286 -2.33 -4.43 7.29
N THR A 287 -2.48 -3.91 6.07
CA THR A 287 -2.70 -2.48 5.84
C THR A 287 -1.73 -1.60 6.64
N SER A 288 -2.22 -0.64 7.41
CA SER A 288 -1.43 0.26 8.25
C SER A 288 -2.20 0.69 9.50
N ALA A 289 -1.51 1.18 10.50
CA ALA A 289 -2.09 1.66 11.75
C ALA A 289 -1.26 2.81 12.34
N GLY A 290 -1.45 4.03 11.80
CA GLY A 290 -0.83 5.26 12.33
C GLY A 290 0.44 5.72 11.61
N GLU A 291 0.79 5.14 10.45
CA GLU A 291 1.99 5.52 9.71
C GLU A 291 1.76 6.68 8.71
N PHE A 292 0.54 7.22 8.56
CA PHE A 292 0.25 8.29 7.58
C PHE A 292 1.10 9.54 7.76
N ASP A 293 1.30 10.00 8.98
CA ASP A 293 2.10 11.21 9.25
C ASP A 293 3.57 11.00 8.85
N GLU A 294 4.10 9.80 9.08
CA GLU A 294 5.44 9.44 8.64
C GLU A 294 5.53 9.35 7.12
N ALA A 295 4.57 8.71 6.46
CA ALA A 295 4.52 8.60 5.01
C ALA A 295 4.46 10.00 4.35
N LEU A 296 3.60 10.88 4.83
CA LEU A 296 3.49 12.26 4.32
C LEU A 296 4.76 13.07 4.56
N ARG A 297 5.41 12.89 5.72
CA ARG A 297 6.70 13.51 5.99
C ARG A 297 7.77 13.03 5.01
N MET A 298 7.87 11.72 4.77
CA MET A 298 8.86 11.15 3.85
C MET A 298 8.66 11.64 2.40
N LEU A 299 7.41 11.81 1.96
CA LEU A 299 7.10 12.41 0.65
C LEU A 299 7.48 13.90 0.63
N SER A 300 7.20 14.64 1.70
CA SER A 300 7.51 16.06 1.83
C SER A 300 9.02 16.35 1.84
N THR A 301 9.81 15.48 2.47
CA THR A 301 11.27 15.62 2.56
C THR A 301 12.01 14.95 1.38
N LEU A 302 11.28 14.35 0.44
CA LEU A 302 11.82 13.58 -0.69
C LEU A 302 12.71 12.41 -0.27
N GLU A 303 12.58 11.91 0.96
CA GLU A 303 13.18 10.63 1.39
C GLU A 303 12.63 9.47 0.54
N ILE A 304 11.36 9.60 0.14
CA ILE A 304 10.73 8.87 -0.95
C ILE A 304 10.30 9.92 -1.99
N ASN A 305 10.97 9.95 -3.12
CA ASN A 305 10.56 10.81 -4.22
C ASN A 305 9.37 10.16 -4.94
N PRO A 306 8.17 10.76 -4.91
CA PRO A 306 6.99 10.14 -5.49
C PRO A 306 7.09 9.95 -7.00
N GLN A 307 7.88 10.78 -7.71
CA GLN A 307 8.13 10.63 -9.16
C GLN A 307 8.87 9.32 -9.50
N ASP A 308 9.57 8.73 -8.54
CA ASP A 308 10.25 7.44 -8.74
C ASP A 308 9.28 6.25 -8.63
N VAL A 309 8.05 6.45 -8.17
CA VAL A 309 7.07 5.38 -7.98
C VAL A 309 5.86 5.55 -8.90
N VAL A 310 5.39 6.80 -9.09
CA VAL A 310 4.25 7.08 -9.99
C VAL A 310 4.71 7.04 -11.45
N SER A 311 4.36 5.96 -12.14
CA SER A 311 4.78 5.70 -13.53
C SER A 311 3.92 6.46 -14.56
N LYS A 312 2.67 6.79 -14.21
CA LYS A 312 1.70 7.44 -15.11
C LYS A 312 0.68 8.22 -14.31
N VAL A 313 0.27 9.38 -14.85
CA VAL A 313 -0.87 10.16 -14.34
C VAL A 313 -1.89 10.25 -15.46
N VAL A 314 -3.18 10.01 -15.14
CA VAL A 314 -4.31 10.05 -16.07
C VAL A 314 -5.41 10.97 -15.54
N ASN A 315 -6.40 11.33 -16.35
CA ASN A 315 -7.60 12.05 -15.91
C ASN A 315 -8.69 11.09 -15.42
N LEU A 316 -9.68 11.58 -14.67
CA LEU A 316 -10.82 10.80 -14.18
C LEU A 316 -11.48 9.92 -15.26
N ASP A 317 -11.74 10.49 -16.43
CA ASP A 317 -12.43 9.79 -17.53
C ASP A 317 -11.56 8.70 -18.17
N GLU A 318 -10.25 8.71 -17.95
CA GLU A 318 -9.30 7.71 -18.44
C GLU A 318 -9.06 6.55 -17.44
N ILE A 319 -9.58 6.63 -16.21
CA ILE A 319 -9.40 5.57 -15.19
C ILE A 319 -9.87 4.21 -15.68
N PRO A 320 -11.05 4.06 -16.35
CA PRO A 320 -11.48 2.75 -16.84
C PRO A 320 -10.48 2.10 -17.81
N ASP A 321 -9.83 2.89 -18.66
CA ASP A 321 -8.83 2.36 -19.59
C ASP A 321 -7.50 2.11 -18.89
N ALA A 322 -7.11 2.93 -17.91
CA ALA A 322 -5.93 2.71 -17.07
C ALA A 322 -6.05 1.42 -16.23
N VAL A 323 -7.25 1.09 -15.72
CA VAL A 323 -7.52 -0.19 -15.02
C VAL A 323 -7.30 -1.37 -15.96
N LYS A 324 -7.84 -1.32 -17.19
CA LYS A 324 -7.65 -2.37 -18.20
C LYS A 324 -6.18 -2.49 -18.64
N GLU A 325 -5.49 -1.36 -18.77
CA GLU A 325 -4.07 -1.31 -19.14
C GLU A 325 -3.19 -1.93 -18.05
N LEU A 326 -3.43 -1.56 -16.79
CA LEU A 326 -2.71 -2.12 -15.63
C LEU A 326 -3.02 -3.61 -15.42
N ASP A 327 -4.26 -4.05 -15.72
CA ASP A 327 -4.63 -5.47 -15.74
C ASP A 327 -3.83 -6.26 -16.79
N ARG A 328 -3.69 -5.69 -17.99
CA ARG A 328 -3.08 -6.36 -19.16
C ARG A 328 -1.56 -6.34 -19.12
N TYR A 329 -0.96 -5.26 -18.58
CA TYR A 329 0.49 -5.01 -18.61
C TYR A 329 1.02 -4.57 -17.23
N PRO A 330 0.84 -5.39 -16.18
CA PRO A 330 1.20 -5.02 -14.81
C PRO A 330 2.71 -4.80 -14.61
N GLU A 331 3.54 -5.34 -15.52
CA GLU A 331 5.00 -5.18 -15.48
C GLU A 331 5.46 -3.77 -15.88
N ARG A 332 4.63 -3.01 -16.63
CA ARG A 332 5.00 -1.69 -17.17
C ARG A 332 4.87 -0.57 -16.15
N TYR A 333 4.07 -0.78 -15.11
CA TYR A 333 3.70 0.27 -14.16
C TYR A 333 3.97 -0.16 -12.73
N LEU A 334 4.56 0.73 -11.94
CA LEU A 334 4.63 0.58 -10.49
C LEU A 334 3.36 1.13 -9.85
N LYS A 335 2.97 2.36 -10.26
CA LYS A 335 1.76 3.02 -9.79
C LYS A 335 1.18 3.91 -10.90
N ILE A 336 -0.14 3.92 -11.04
CA ILE A 336 -0.88 4.89 -11.87
C ILE A 336 -1.73 5.71 -10.93
N ASN A 337 -1.60 7.04 -11.00
CA ASN A 337 -2.46 7.99 -10.31
C ASN A 337 -3.41 8.67 -11.30
N ALA A 338 -4.56 9.11 -10.80
CA ALA A 338 -5.54 9.88 -11.55
C ALA A 338 -5.77 11.24 -10.91
N VAL A 339 -6.01 12.27 -11.74
CA VAL A 339 -6.39 13.62 -11.30
C VAL A 339 -7.84 13.91 -11.65
N PHE A 340 -8.50 14.71 -10.81
CA PHE A 340 -9.93 15.01 -10.87
C PHE A 340 -10.12 16.53 -11.13
N HIS A 341 -9.98 16.93 -12.38
CA HIS A 341 -10.11 18.36 -12.81
C HIS A 341 -11.43 18.62 -13.51
#